data_6e3d2f8b0d42d8be9c83cace94ef3f73
#
_entry.id   6e3d2f8b0d42d8be9c83cace94ef3f73
#
_cell.length_a   1.000
_cell.length_b   1.000
_cell.length_c   1.000
_cell.angle_alpha   90.00
_cell.angle_beta   90.00
_cell.angle_gamma   90.00
#
_symmetry.space_group_name_H-M   'P 1'
#
loop_
_entity.id
_entity.type
_entity.pdbx_description
1 polymer ?
#
loop_
_entity_poly.entity_id
_entity_poly.type
_entity_poly.pdbx_seq_one_letter_code
_entity_poly.pdbx_strand_id
1 'polypeptide(L)'
;GGGNVLIRVYNSTEDGKMADTDVIVHSDGCVYTVKAGTQIRLTPGESITVTRGLYHDFSVEEGKGSVLLGEVSMCNDDNTDNYFYNKKVGRFPAIDEDEEPYRLLCNEYPKVL
;
A
#
# COMPACT_ATOMS: atom_id res chain seq x y z
N GLY A 1 1.11 5.26 13.91
CA GLY A 1 1.36 5.26 15.37
C GLY A 1 1.00 3.93 15.99
N GLY A 2 1.32 3.73 17.24
CA GLY A 2 1.11 2.48 17.96
C GLY A 2 2.30 1.54 17.86
N GLY A 3 2.09 0.30 17.44
CA GLY A 3 3.15 -0.69 17.24
C GLY A 3 4.00 -0.45 16.01
N ASN A 4 4.70 -1.48 15.57
CA ASN A 4 5.59 -1.42 14.40
C ASN A 4 4.97 -2.13 13.19
N VAL A 5 5.32 -1.64 12.00
CA VAL A 5 4.96 -2.24 10.73
C VAL A 5 6.17 -2.93 10.13
N LEU A 6 5.94 -4.10 9.58
CA LEU A 6 6.90 -4.86 8.81
C LEU A 6 6.45 -4.84 7.36
N ILE A 7 7.26 -4.29 6.45
CA ILE A 7 6.96 -4.22 5.03
C ILE A 7 8.00 -4.98 4.23
N ARG A 8 7.56 -5.80 3.27
CA ARG A 8 8.44 -6.46 2.29
C ARG A 8 8.27 -5.80 0.94
N VAL A 9 9.36 -5.66 0.21
CA VAL A 9 9.38 -4.98 -1.08
C VAL A 9 10.10 -5.80 -2.14
N TYR A 10 9.60 -5.69 -3.39
CA TYR A 10 10.20 -6.30 -4.58
C TYR A 10 10.00 -5.36 -5.76
N ASN A 11 10.96 -5.31 -6.66
CA ASN A 11 10.74 -4.67 -7.96
C ASN A 11 9.78 -5.49 -8.84
N SER A 12 9.20 -4.87 -9.85
CA SER A 12 8.52 -5.58 -10.94
C SER A 12 9.45 -5.71 -12.15
N THR A 13 9.27 -6.80 -12.89
CA THR A 13 9.85 -6.98 -14.23
C THR A 13 9.03 -6.21 -15.26
N GLU A 14 9.54 -6.06 -16.48
CA GLU A 14 8.82 -5.39 -17.58
C GLU A 14 7.49 -6.07 -17.93
N ASP A 15 7.40 -7.40 -17.74
CA ASP A 15 6.17 -8.17 -17.94
C ASP A 15 5.26 -8.20 -16.69
N GLY A 16 5.54 -7.36 -15.69
CA GLY A 16 4.71 -7.14 -14.51
C GLY A 16 4.78 -8.26 -13.47
N LYS A 17 5.83 -9.08 -13.47
CA LYS A 17 6.07 -10.09 -12.45
C LYS A 17 6.99 -9.56 -11.35
N MET A 18 7.02 -10.27 -10.25
CA MET A 18 7.92 -9.98 -9.14
C MET A 18 9.37 -10.29 -9.53
N ALA A 19 10.27 -9.32 -9.37
CA ALA A 19 11.68 -9.48 -9.69
C ALA A 19 12.52 -9.82 -8.45
N ASP A 20 13.57 -10.61 -8.65
CA ASP A 20 14.57 -10.93 -7.62
C ASP A 20 15.79 -10.03 -7.77
N THR A 21 15.58 -8.73 -7.81
CA THR A 21 16.62 -7.70 -7.92
C THR A 21 16.65 -6.83 -6.68
N ASP A 22 17.78 -6.23 -6.39
CA ASP A 22 17.93 -5.30 -5.29
C ASP A 22 16.93 -4.13 -5.44
N VAL A 23 16.32 -3.74 -4.35
CA VAL A 23 15.28 -2.71 -4.29
C VAL A 23 15.84 -1.44 -3.68
N ILE A 24 15.65 -0.32 -4.36
CA ILE A 24 15.93 1.01 -3.81
C ILE A 24 14.75 1.44 -2.96
N VAL A 25 15.02 1.75 -1.71
CA VAL A 25 14.03 2.17 -0.72
C VAL A 25 14.22 3.64 -0.38
N HIS A 26 13.12 4.38 -0.39
CA HIS A 26 13.05 5.77 0.05
C HIS A 26 12.26 5.82 1.35
N SER A 27 12.89 6.26 2.43
CA SER A 27 12.30 6.30 3.77
C SER A 27 12.81 7.53 4.51
N ASP A 28 11.90 8.40 4.95
CA ASP A 28 12.20 9.59 5.75
C ASP A 28 13.33 10.48 5.19
N GLY A 29 13.35 10.67 3.87
CA GLY A 29 14.39 11.46 3.19
C GLY A 29 15.72 10.73 2.98
N CYS A 30 15.83 9.49 3.43
CA CYS A 30 16.98 8.63 3.18
C CYS A 30 16.72 7.68 1.99
N VAL A 31 17.81 7.30 1.32
CA VAL A 31 17.78 6.32 0.23
C VAL A 31 18.77 5.21 0.55
N TYR A 32 18.31 3.97 0.49
CA TYR A 32 19.16 2.80 0.69
C TYR A 32 18.71 1.63 -0.17
N THR A 33 19.54 0.60 -0.27
CA THR A 33 19.27 -0.57 -1.11
C THR A 33 19.11 -1.80 -0.23
N VAL A 34 18.10 -2.61 -0.53
CA VAL A 34 17.86 -3.89 0.13
C VAL A 34 17.70 -5.01 -0.88
N LYS A 35 17.91 -6.26 -0.47
CA LYS A 35 17.59 -7.43 -1.29
C LYS A 35 16.09 -7.56 -1.48
N ALA A 36 15.67 -8.12 -2.61
CA ALA A 36 14.28 -8.48 -2.85
C ALA A 36 13.71 -9.30 -1.66
N GLY A 37 12.52 -8.94 -1.21
CA GLY A 37 11.86 -9.61 -0.08
C GLY A 37 12.41 -9.29 1.30
N THR A 38 13.36 -8.37 1.41
CA THR A 38 13.81 -7.90 2.72
C THR A 38 12.64 -7.29 3.49
N GLN A 39 12.50 -7.71 4.74
CA GLN A 39 11.53 -7.13 5.66
C GLN A 39 12.09 -5.87 6.30
N ILE A 40 11.47 -4.76 5.99
CA ILE A 40 11.80 -3.43 6.53
C ILE A 40 10.87 -3.19 7.72
N ARG A 41 11.45 -2.81 8.85
CA ARG A 41 10.70 -2.49 10.07
C ARG A 41 10.54 -0.98 10.18
N LEU A 42 9.32 -0.51 10.25
CA LEU A 42 8.97 0.89 10.50
C LEU A 42 8.42 1.02 11.92
N THR A 43 9.03 1.90 12.69
CA THR A 43 8.56 2.27 14.04
C THR A 43 7.61 3.48 13.96
N PRO A 44 6.88 3.80 15.05
CA PRO A 44 5.98 4.95 15.06
C PRO A 44 6.64 6.24 14.64
N GLY A 45 6.05 6.94 13.65
CA GLY A 45 6.57 8.19 13.08
C GLY A 45 7.44 8.00 11.85
N GLU A 46 7.88 6.78 11.53
CA GLU A 46 8.62 6.50 10.31
C GLU A 46 7.69 6.33 9.11
N SER A 47 8.20 6.61 7.92
CA SER A 47 7.49 6.49 6.66
C SER A 47 8.32 5.78 5.59
N ILE A 48 7.66 5.24 4.59
CA ILE A 48 8.28 4.66 3.40
C ILE A 48 7.53 5.14 2.16
N THR A 49 8.26 5.43 1.09
CA THR A 49 7.64 5.76 -0.19
C THR A 49 7.56 4.50 -1.05
N VAL A 50 6.33 4.12 -1.38
CA VAL A 50 6.06 3.03 -2.33
C VAL A 50 5.96 3.64 -3.72
N THR A 51 6.94 3.37 -4.56
CA THR A 51 6.95 3.85 -5.94
C THR A 51 6.11 2.97 -6.86
N ARG A 52 5.71 3.50 -8.01
CA ARG A 52 4.95 2.75 -9.01
C ARG A 52 5.69 1.47 -9.41
N GLY A 53 4.95 0.36 -9.46
CA GLY A 53 5.50 -0.94 -9.84
C GLY A 53 6.26 -1.66 -8.73
N LEU A 54 6.30 -1.11 -7.53
CA LEU A 54 6.90 -1.77 -6.39
C LEU A 54 5.89 -2.75 -5.76
N TYR A 55 6.17 -4.04 -5.85
CA TYR A 55 5.43 -5.04 -5.09
C TYR A 55 5.73 -4.89 -3.61
N HIS A 56 4.70 -4.89 -2.80
CA HIS A 56 4.85 -4.80 -1.36
C HIS A 56 3.71 -5.52 -0.64
N ASP A 57 4.03 -6.00 0.55
CA ASP A 57 3.05 -6.39 1.55
C ASP A 57 3.46 -5.79 2.90
N PHE A 58 2.52 -5.68 3.80
CA PHE A 58 2.82 -5.26 5.16
C PHE A 58 2.04 -6.07 6.18
N SER A 59 2.63 -6.18 7.36
CA SER A 59 2.06 -6.83 8.53
C SER A 59 2.40 -6.05 9.78
N VAL A 60 1.65 -6.29 10.84
CA VAL A 60 1.95 -5.75 12.16
C VAL A 60 2.95 -6.66 12.86
N GLU A 61 3.96 -6.07 13.49
CA GLU A 61 4.91 -6.82 14.31
C GLU A 61 4.19 -7.44 15.52
N GLU A 62 4.28 -8.75 15.64
CA GLU A 62 3.61 -9.49 16.69
C GLU A 62 4.04 -9.04 18.10
N GLY A 63 3.10 -8.96 19.02
CA GLY A 63 3.36 -8.57 20.41
C GLY A 63 3.63 -7.09 20.63
N LYS A 64 3.50 -6.23 19.61
CA LYS A 64 3.73 -4.76 19.69
C LYS A 64 2.45 -3.93 19.68
N GLY A 65 1.30 -4.57 19.75
CA GLY A 65 0.00 -3.90 19.77
C GLY A 65 -0.51 -3.50 18.38
N SER A 66 -1.59 -2.74 18.37
CA SER A 66 -2.22 -2.26 17.14
C SER A 66 -1.41 -1.15 16.49
N VAL A 67 -1.55 -1.00 15.17
CA VAL A 67 -0.89 0.03 14.38
C VAL A 67 -1.93 0.89 13.68
N LEU A 68 -1.72 2.20 13.72
CA LEU A 68 -2.42 3.15 12.85
C LEU A 68 -1.49 3.52 11.69
N LEU A 69 -1.92 3.21 10.48
CA LEU A 69 -1.25 3.60 9.23
C LEU A 69 -1.98 4.77 8.59
N GLY A 70 -1.22 5.64 7.95
CA GLY A 70 -1.73 6.67 7.07
C GLY A 70 -1.12 6.51 5.68
N GLU A 71 -1.89 6.78 4.64
CA GLU A 71 -1.43 6.82 3.26
C GLU A 71 -1.70 8.20 2.68
N VAL A 72 -0.70 8.73 1.97
CA VAL A 72 -0.85 9.90 1.11
C VAL A 72 -0.44 9.48 -0.29
N SER A 73 -1.36 9.53 -1.22
CA SER A 73 -1.12 9.11 -2.61
C SER A 73 -1.46 10.23 -3.59
N MET A 74 -0.95 10.08 -4.82
CA MET A 74 -1.48 10.82 -5.95
C MET A 74 -2.92 10.37 -6.23
N CYS A 75 -3.67 11.17 -6.97
CA CYS A 75 -5.00 10.76 -7.42
C CYS A 75 -4.89 9.45 -8.20
N ASN A 76 -5.60 8.43 -7.75
CA ASN A 76 -5.62 7.10 -8.34
C ASN A 76 -7.06 6.63 -8.56
N ASP A 77 -7.21 5.61 -9.38
CA ASP A 77 -8.46 4.87 -9.57
C ASP A 77 -8.28 3.46 -9.00
N ASP A 78 -8.88 3.20 -7.86
CA ASP A 78 -8.78 1.91 -7.16
C ASP A 78 -9.24 0.71 -7.98
N ASN A 79 -10.02 0.93 -9.04
CA ASN A 79 -10.47 -0.14 -9.93
C ASN A 79 -9.41 -0.53 -10.97
N THR A 80 -8.52 0.39 -11.32
CA THR A 80 -7.56 0.22 -12.43
C THR A 80 -6.10 0.26 -11.99
N ASP A 81 -5.78 0.92 -10.89
CA ASP A 81 -4.40 1.19 -10.48
C ASP A 81 -3.86 0.18 -9.44
N ASN A 82 -4.73 -0.58 -8.79
CA ASN A 82 -4.32 -1.57 -7.80
C ASN A 82 -4.01 -2.92 -8.45
N TYR A 83 -2.76 -3.30 -8.39
CA TYR A 83 -2.24 -4.58 -8.88
C TYR A 83 -1.83 -5.46 -7.69
N PHE A 84 -2.66 -6.45 -7.37
CA PHE A 84 -2.35 -7.42 -6.33
C PHE A 84 -1.69 -8.66 -6.91
N TYR A 85 -0.66 -9.17 -6.24
CA TYR A 85 -0.02 -10.42 -6.62
C TYR A 85 -1.03 -11.57 -6.72
N ASN A 86 -1.89 -11.68 -5.73
CA ASN A 86 -3.04 -12.58 -5.78
C ASN A 86 -4.27 -11.83 -6.30
N LYS A 87 -4.64 -12.09 -7.55
CA LYS A 87 -5.79 -11.45 -8.22
C LYS A 87 -7.15 -11.73 -7.55
N LYS A 88 -7.21 -12.68 -6.61
CA LYS A 88 -8.44 -12.99 -5.87
C LYS A 88 -8.67 -12.07 -4.66
N VAL A 89 -7.66 -11.33 -4.24
CA VAL A 89 -7.74 -10.34 -3.16
C VAL A 89 -7.67 -8.93 -3.75
N GLY A 90 -7.98 -7.94 -2.95
CA GLY A 90 -7.86 -6.54 -3.35
C GLY A 90 -9.14 -5.90 -3.86
N ARG A 91 -10.27 -6.56 -3.69
CA ARG A 91 -11.59 -5.95 -3.80
C ARG A 91 -12.16 -5.81 -2.41
N PHE A 92 -12.61 -4.61 -2.07
CA PHE A 92 -13.39 -4.41 -0.87
C PHE A 92 -14.73 -5.15 -1.01
N PRO A 93 -15.22 -5.84 0.03
CA PRO A 93 -16.57 -6.37 0.01
C PRO A 93 -17.56 -5.23 -0.17
N ALA A 94 -18.67 -5.48 -0.86
CA ALA A 94 -19.78 -4.54 -0.90
C ALA A 94 -20.25 -4.26 0.52
N ILE A 95 -20.52 -2.99 0.81
CA ILE A 95 -21.10 -2.54 2.06
C ILE A 95 -22.59 -2.41 1.83
N ASP A 96 -23.40 -3.11 2.62
CA ASP A 96 -24.84 -2.89 2.65
C ASP A 96 -25.10 -1.63 3.47
N GLU A 97 -25.52 -0.57 2.78
CA GLU A 97 -25.86 0.70 3.42
C GLU A 97 -27.20 0.57 4.14
N ASP A 98 -27.22 0.86 5.41
CA ASP A 98 -28.43 0.89 6.26
C ASP A 98 -28.91 2.32 6.56
N GLU A 99 -28.17 3.33 6.13
CA GLU A 99 -28.49 4.75 6.22
C GLU A 99 -28.19 5.46 4.89
N GLU A 100 -28.91 6.52 4.61
CA GLU A 100 -28.59 7.38 3.46
C GLU A 100 -27.22 8.01 3.62
N PRO A 101 -26.35 7.96 2.60
CA PRO A 101 -24.99 8.46 2.71
C PRO A 101 -24.97 9.98 2.94
N TYR A 102 -24.30 10.41 3.98
CA TYR A 102 -24.12 11.84 4.26
C TYR A 102 -23.26 12.53 3.18
N ARG A 103 -22.34 11.79 2.57
CA ARG A 103 -21.52 12.22 1.42
C ARG A 103 -21.31 11.04 0.50
N LEU A 104 -21.32 11.33 -0.79
CA LEU A 104 -21.01 10.33 -1.81
C LEU A 104 -19.50 10.05 -1.88
N LEU A 105 -19.12 8.87 -2.32
CA LEU A 105 -17.75 8.56 -2.71
C LEU A 105 -17.37 9.35 -3.97
N CYS A 106 -16.11 9.56 -4.21
CA CYS A 106 -15.62 10.40 -5.30
C CYS A 106 -16.07 9.93 -6.70
N ASN A 107 -16.35 8.64 -6.87
CA ASN A 107 -16.83 8.04 -8.11
C ASN A 107 -18.34 8.03 -8.26
N GLU A 108 -19.07 8.42 -7.23
CA GLU A 108 -20.55 8.44 -7.22
C GLU A 108 -21.12 9.83 -7.55
N TYR A 109 -20.30 10.87 -7.53
CA TYR A 109 -20.75 12.20 -7.94
C TYR A 109 -21.05 12.23 -9.44
N PRO A 110 -22.13 12.97 -9.85
CA PRO A 110 -22.42 13.16 -11.26
C PRO A 110 -21.22 13.74 -12.01
N LYS A 111 -20.88 13.17 -13.16
CA LYS A 111 -19.86 13.77 -14.01
C LYS A 111 -20.38 15.12 -14.51
N VAL A 112 -19.60 16.17 -14.27
CA VAL A 112 -19.84 17.47 -14.90
C VAL A 112 -19.49 17.34 -16.38
N LEU A 113 -20.47 17.60 -17.23
CA LEU A 113 -20.29 17.61 -18.68
C LEU A 113 -19.54 18.88 -19.12
#